data_8da4a6a5e940b21c612e251328efa7e6
#
_entry.id   8da4a6a5e940b21c612e251328efa7e6
#
_cell.length_a   1.000
_cell.length_b   1.000
_cell.length_c   1.000
_cell.angle_alpha   90.00
_cell.angle_beta   90.00
_cell.angle_gamma   90.00
#
_symmetry.space_group_name_H-M   'P 1'
#
loop_
_entity.id
_entity.type
_entity.pdbx_description
1 polymer ?
#
loop_
_entity_poly.entity_id
_entity_poly.type
_entity_poly.pdbx_seq_one_letter_code
_entity_poly.pdbx_strand_id
1 'polypeptide(L)'
;MTFVDPPVTVYDTWIYTAETNVYAAGNYLTSNWSRFGDNIGSAMTQSSGVFSFPSTGFYRVTFTCNFFERNSPDNIAYIYIQTTTDNNATAYVTRVASLQNITDRSGDTYTTCHAHCLFDVTNTTTHKVRFFCGSDDSGDLRIAGAPTYQQVYATFQKVGNT
;
A
#
# COMPACT_ATOMS: atom_id res chain seq x y z
N MET A 1 20.83 26.88 -19.43
CA MET A 1 20.81 26.09 -18.20
C MET A 1 19.91 24.90 -18.47
N THR A 2 20.46 23.73 -18.70
CA THR A 2 19.69 22.49 -18.96
C THR A 2 19.35 21.88 -17.62
N PHE A 3 18.06 21.91 -17.25
CA PHE A 3 17.57 21.14 -16.12
C PHE A 3 17.57 19.67 -16.55
N VAL A 4 18.50 18.89 -16.02
CA VAL A 4 18.45 17.44 -16.13
C VAL A 4 17.74 16.96 -14.87
N ASP A 5 16.53 16.41 -15.02
CA ASP A 5 15.85 15.76 -13.92
C ASP A 5 16.76 14.63 -13.39
N PRO A 6 16.96 14.51 -12.07
CA PRO A 6 17.75 13.42 -11.53
C PRO A 6 17.13 12.10 -11.97
N PRO A 7 17.92 11.15 -12.46
CA PRO A 7 17.40 9.88 -12.91
C PRO A 7 16.72 9.14 -11.76
N VAL A 8 15.59 8.51 -12.02
CA VAL A 8 14.95 7.60 -11.08
C VAL A 8 15.93 6.46 -10.80
N THR A 9 16.37 6.35 -9.56
CA THR A 9 17.38 5.35 -9.15
C THR A 9 16.80 4.12 -8.47
N VAL A 10 15.56 4.22 -7.97
CA VAL A 10 14.75 3.11 -7.45
C VAL A 10 13.31 3.31 -7.88
N TYR A 11 12.76 2.31 -8.52
CA TYR A 11 11.32 2.17 -8.76
C TYR A 11 10.96 0.69 -8.65
N ASP A 12 9.98 0.35 -7.83
CA ASP A 12 9.54 -1.03 -7.62
C ASP A 12 8.03 -1.07 -7.41
N THR A 13 7.39 -2.07 -8.00
CA THR A 13 5.94 -2.29 -7.89
C THR A 13 5.66 -3.65 -7.29
N TRP A 14 4.74 -3.67 -6.33
CA TRP A 14 4.26 -4.89 -5.69
C TRP A 14 2.75 -4.96 -5.79
N ILE A 15 2.24 -6.13 -6.18
CA ILE A 15 0.80 -6.41 -6.23
C ILE A 15 0.38 -7.32 -5.08
N TYR A 16 -0.84 -7.13 -4.62
CA TYR A 16 -1.51 -8.03 -3.70
C TYR A 16 -2.29 -9.06 -4.52
N THR A 17 -1.98 -10.35 -4.35
CA THR A 17 -2.34 -11.39 -5.32
C THR A 17 -3.61 -12.16 -4.98
N ALA A 18 -4.22 -11.91 -3.82
CA ALA A 18 -5.37 -12.69 -3.33
C ALA A 18 -6.57 -11.80 -3.01
N GLU A 19 -7.75 -12.32 -3.29
CA GLU A 19 -8.97 -11.79 -2.70
C GLU A 19 -8.95 -12.05 -1.18
N THR A 20 -9.27 -11.04 -0.38
CA THR A 20 -9.21 -11.14 1.08
C THR A 20 -10.36 -10.38 1.72
N ASN A 21 -11.06 -10.99 2.67
CA ASN A 21 -12.10 -10.31 3.45
C ASN A 21 -11.50 -9.19 4.29
N VAL A 22 -12.20 -8.07 4.36
CA VAL A 22 -11.90 -6.96 5.25
C VAL A 22 -12.83 -7.03 6.45
N TYR A 23 -12.27 -6.96 7.65
CA TYR A 23 -13.05 -6.96 8.89
C TYR A 23 -13.18 -5.55 9.43
N ALA A 24 -14.21 -5.30 10.25
CA ALA A 24 -14.43 -3.99 10.90
C ALA A 24 -13.20 -3.48 11.68
N ALA A 25 -12.42 -4.37 12.28
CA ALA A 25 -11.16 -4.03 12.93
C ALA A 25 -10.03 -3.67 11.94
N GLY A 26 -10.25 -3.89 10.63
CA GLY A 26 -9.27 -3.75 9.57
C GLY A 26 -8.17 -4.82 9.58
N ASN A 27 -7.40 -4.86 8.51
CA ASN A 27 -6.36 -5.87 8.28
C ASN A 27 -5.05 -5.23 7.87
N TYR A 28 -3.95 -5.64 8.49
CA TYR A 28 -2.62 -5.47 7.90
C TYR A 28 -2.44 -6.48 6.77
N LEU A 29 -1.91 -6.02 5.64
CA LEU A 29 -1.65 -6.89 4.50
C LEU A 29 -0.32 -7.62 4.69
N THR A 30 -0.32 -8.68 5.49
CA THR A 30 0.89 -9.39 5.94
C THR A 30 1.37 -10.48 4.98
N SER A 31 0.54 -10.92 4.03
CA SER A 31 0.83 -11.99 3.09
C SER A 31 0.39 -11.61 1.67
N ASN A 32 0.55 -12.53 0.72
CA ASN A 32 0.06 -12.40 -0.67
C ASN A 32 0.65 -11.21 -1.48
N TRP A 33 1.80 -10.70 -1.09
CA TRP A 33 2.53 -9.71 -1.86
C TRP A 33 3.50 -10.38 -2.84
N SER A 34 3.46 -9.96 -4.10
CA SER A 34 4.39 -10.38 -5.14
C SER A 34 4.90 -9.16 -5.91
N ARG A 35 6.17 -9.15 -6.29
CA ARG A 35 6.70 -8.11 -7.17
C ARG A 35 6.07 -8.23 -8.54
N PHE A 36 5.75 -7.10 -9.15
CA PHE A 36 5.11 -7.01 -10.44
C PHE A 36 5.94 -6.23 -11.44
N GLY A 37 6.32 -6.92 -12.53
CA GLY A 37 7.15 -6.33 -13.57
C GLY A 37 8.62 -6.12 -13.18
N ASP A 38 9.31 -5.32 -13.98
CA ASP A 38 10.71 -4.96 -13.75
C ASP A 38 10.82 -3.83 -12.73
N ASN A 39 11.91 -3.84 -11.98
CA ASN A 39 12.29 -2.74 -11.11
C ASN A 39 13.44 -1.91 -11.70
N ILE A 40 13.53 -0.65 -11.33
CA ILE A 40 14.70 0.19 -11.61
C ILE A 40 15.59 0.19 -10.37
N GLY A 41 16.87 -0.10 -10.57
CA GLY A 41 17.89 -0.13 -9.50
C GLY A 41 17.68 -1.26 -8.50
N SER A 42 18.07 -1.03 -7.25
CA SER A 42 17.94 -2.03 -6.18
C SER A 42 16.48 -2.11 -5.72
N ALA A 43 15.96 -3.33 -5.64
CA ALA A 43 14.57 -3.59 -5.33
C ALA A 43 14.25 -3.49 -3.84
N MET A 44 13.00 -3.15 -3.51
CA MET A 44 12.44 -3.32 -2.17
C MET A 44 12.47 -4.80 -1.75
N THR A 45 12.54 -5.05 -0.47
CA THR A 45 12.29 -6.38 0.10
C THR A 45 11.10 -6.34 1.05
N GLN A 46 10.40 -7.46 1.21
CA GLN A 46 9.30 -7.54 2.16
C GLN A 46 9.35 -8.83 2.96
N SER A 47 8.86 -8.76 4.21
CA SER A 47 8.62 -9.91 5.08
C SER A 47 7.35 -9.63 5.88
N SER A 48 6.39 -10.56 5.82
CA SER A 48 5.11 -10.43 6.51
C SER A 48 4.41 -9.07 6.30
N GLY A 49 4.45 -8.55 5.03
CA GLY A 49 3.83 -7.28 4.64
C GLY A 49 4.57 -6.03 5.10
N VAL A 50 5.73 -6.17 5.73
CA VAL A 50 6.62 -5.07 6.09
C VAL A 50 7.67 -4.91 5.01
N PHE A 51 7.72 -3.74 4.39
CA PHE A 51 8.63 -3.41 3.30
C PHE A 51 9.86 -2.67 3.82
N SER A 52 11.04 -3.08 3.32
CA SER A 52 12.34 -2.50 3.63
C SER A 52 12.93 -1.82 2.39
N PHE A 53 13.50 -0.65 2.60
CA PHE A 53 14.09 0.17 1.55
C PHE A 53 15.51 -0.27 1.21
N PRO A 54 15.91 -0.28 -0.09
CA PRO A 54 17.23 -0.74 -0.50
C PRO A 54 18.34 0.30 -0.24
N SER A 55 17.99 1.58 -0.11
CA SER A 55 18.94 2.67 0.13
C SER A 55 18.28 3.80 0.91
N THR A 56 19.06 4.71 1.49
CA THR A 56 18.56 5.96 2.08
C THR A 56 18.11 6.93 0.99
N GLY A 57 17.23 7.88 1.33
CA GLY A 57 16.70 8.91 0.44
C GLY A 57 15.23 9.18 0.66
N PHE A 58 14.70 10.14 -0.09
CA PHE A 58 13.26 10.44 -0.12
C PHE A 58 12.54 9.49 -1.07
N TYR A 59 11.55 8.80 -0.53
CA TYR A 59 10.71 7.89 -1.30
C TYR A 59 9.29 8.39 -1.38
N ARG A 60 8.73 8.42 -2.60
CA ARG A 60 7.29 8.42 -2.79
C ARG A 60 6.78 6.99 -2.65
N VAL A 61 5.97 6.77 -1.65
CA VAL A 61 5.26 5.50 -1.43
C VAL A 61 3.81 5.70 -1.83
N THR A 62 3.32 4.89 -2.76
CA THR A 62 1.94 4.92 -3.23
C THR A 62 1.25 3.61 -2.90
N PHE A 63 -0.02 3.67 -2.51
CA PHE A 63 -0.83 2.48 -2.30
C PHE A 63 -2.21 2.68 -2.91
N THR A 64 -2.62 1.74 -3.75
CA THR A 64 -3.95 1.67 -4.36
C THR A 64 -4.60 0.36 -3.97
N CYS A 65 -5.83 0.41 -3.52
CA CYS A 65 -6.61 -0.75 -3.16
C CYS A 65 -8.00 -0.66 -3.77
N ASN A 66 -8.33 -1.63 -4.61
CA ASN A 66 -9.68 -1.85 -5.09
C ASN A 66 -10.41 -2.76 -4.11
N PHE A 67 -11.59 -2.34 -3.71
CA PHE A 67 -12.50 -3.09 -2.88
C PHE A 67 -13.74 -3.47 -3.68
N PHE A 68 -14.36 -4.55 -3.28
CA PHE A 68 -15.70 -4.90 -3.73
C PHE A 68 -16.51 -5.49 -2.58
N GLU A 69 -17.81 -5.36 -2.70
CA GLU A 69 -18.79 -5.82 -1.75
C GLU A 69 -19.77 -6.78 -2.44
N ARG A 70 -20.19 -7.82 -1.70
CA ARG A 70 -21.19 -8.79 -2.14
C ARG A 70 -22.33 -8.85 -1.12
N ASN A 71 -23.45 -8.21 -1.46
CA ASN A 71 -24.74 -8.37 -0.75
C ASN A 71 -24.79 -7.98 0.76
N SER A 72 -23.92 -7.13 1.24
CA SER A 72 -23.94 -6.67 2.63
C SER A 72 -23.54 -5.19 2.70
N PRO A 73 -24.26 -4.35 3.46
CA PRO A 73 -24.00 -2.92 3.48
C PRO A 73 -22.75 -2.60 4.29
N ASP A 74 -21.64 -2.40 3.61
CA ASP A 74 -20.50 -1.62 4.11
C ASP A 74 -20.65 -0.18 3.58
N ASN A 75 -20.40 0.81 4.42
CA ASN A 75 -20.56 2.20 4.02
C ASN A 75 -19.24 2.84 3.63
N ILE A 76 -18.13 2.42 4.23
CA ILE A 76 -16.82 3.02 4.06
C ILE A 76 -15.76 1.94 3.90
N ALA A 77 -15.00 2.04 2.82
CA ALA A 77 -13.72 1.35 2.66
C ALA A 77 -12.57 2.33 2.89
N TYR A 78 -11.52 1.93 3.59
CA TYR A 78 -10.38 2.80 3.83
C TYR A 78 -9.04 2.07 3.80
N ILE A 79 -7.99 2.85 3.51
CA ILE A 79 -6.60 2.38 3.52
C ILE A 79 -5.72 3.33 4.32
N TYR A 80 -4.64 2.76 4.90
CA TYR A 80 -3.56 3.53 5.51
C TYR A 80 -2.21 3.13 4.93
N ILE A 81 -1.34 4.12 4.73
CA ILE A 81 0.11 3.92 4.62
C ILE A 81 0.70 4.24 5.99
N GLN A 82 1.37 3.27 6.59
CA GLN A 82 2.00 3.41 7.90
C GLN A 82 3.50 3.21 7.79
N THR A 83 4.27 4.08 8.45
CA THR A 83 5.73 4.01 8.49
C THR A 83 6.25 3.98 9.91
N THR A 84 7.43 3.40 10.09
CA THR A 84 8.21 3.48 11.33
C THR A 84 9.64 3.92 11.03
N THR A 85 10.31 4.49 12.03
CA THR A 85 11.72 4.89 11.96
C THR A 85 12.60 4.08 12.93
N ASP A 86 12.03 3.20 13.72
CA ASP A 86 12.74 2.41 14.75
C ASP A 86 12.58 0.88 14.58
N ASN A 87 11.90 0.43 13.53
CA ASN A 87 11.58 -0.99 13.26
C ASN A 87 10.77 -1.68 14.38
N ASN A 88 10.15 -0.93 15.26
CA ASN A 88 9.32 -1.48 16.32
C ASN A 88 7.90 -1.72 15.79
N ALA A 89 7.35 -2.92 16.02
CA ALA A 89 6.01 -3.30 15.56
C ALA A 89 4.89 -2.39 16.11
N THR A 90 5.10 -1.74 17.25
CA THR A 90 4.14 -0.84 17.90
C THR A 90 4.34 0.64 17.55
N ALA A 91 5.45 1.01 16.90
CA ALA A 91 5.81 2.40 16.60
C ALA A 91 5.47 2.84 15.18
N TYR A 92 4.56 2.15 14.51
CA TYR A 92 4.07 2.58 13.21
C TYR A 92 3.11 3.76 13.34
N VAL A 93 3.37 4.79 12.55
CA VAL A 93 2.53 6.00 12.47
C VAL A 93 1.81 6.02 11.13
N THR A 94 0.50 6.25 11.14
CA THR A 94 -0.26 6.49 9.92
C THR A 94 0.18 7.82 9.29
N ARG A 95 0.74 7.74 8.09
CA ARG A 95 1.19 8.93 7.32
C ARG A 95 0.08 9.52 6.49
N VAL A 96 -0.75 8.67 5.93
CA VAL A 96 -1.89 9.07 5.10
C VAL A 96 -2.99 8.03 5.19
N ALA A 97 -4.22 8.52 5.11
CA ALA A 97 -5.44 7.74 4.99
C ALA A 97 -6.18 8.13 3.71
N SER A 98 -6.85 7.19 3.10
CA SER A 98 -7.84 7.43 2.04
C SER A 98 -9.09 6.65 2.38
N LEU A 99 -10.24 7.33 2.32
CA LEU A 99 -11.55 6.77 2.62
C LEU A 99 -12.45 6.96 1.41
N GLN A 100 -13.25 5.97 1.11
CA GLN A 100 -14.25 6.01 0.04
C GLN A 100 -15.55 5.37 0.51
N ASN A 101 -16.67 5.96 0.10
CA ASN A 101 -17.95 5.32 0.28
C ASN A 101 -18.09 4.16 -0.70
N ILE A 102 -18.73 3.10 -0.25
CA ILE A 102 -19.23 2.02 -1.09
C ILE A 102 -20.75 2.00 -0.97
N THR A 103 -21.44 1.92 -2.10
CA THR A 103 -22.90 2.01 -2.11
C THR A 103 -23.48 0.61 -2.07
N ASP A 104 -24.33 0.36 -1.07
CA ASP A 104 -25.13 -0.87 -1.03
C ASP A 104 -26.03 -0.95 -2.26
N ARG A 105 -25.88 -2.03 -3.04
CA ARG A 105 -26.73 -2.37 -4.17
C ARG A 105 -26.92 -3.89 -4.23
N SER A 106 -27.99 -4.35 -4.84
CA SER A 106 -28.10 -5.76 -5.20
C SER A 106 -27.08 -6.10 -6.28
N GLY A 107 -26.04 -6.85 -5.93
CA GLY A 107 -24.92 -7.25 -6.81
C GLY A 107 -23.59 -6.63 -6.38
N ASP A 108 -22.52 -7.01 -7.05
CA ASP A 108 -21.17 -6.55 -6.70
C ASP A 108 -21.03 -5.03 -6.91
N THR A 109 -20.56 -4.34 -5.90
CA THR A 109 -20.23 -2.92 -5.93
C THR A 109 -18.74 -2.74 -5.69
N TYR A 110 -18.11 -1.82 -6.42
CA TYR A 110 -16.67 -1.60 -6.37
C TYR A 110 -16.34 -0.18 -5.96
N THR A 111 -15.27 -0.03 -5.19
CA THR A 111 -14.68 1.29 -4.88
C THR A 111 -13.16 1.19 -4.86
N THR A 112 -12.48 2.33 -5.06
CA THR A 112 -11.01 2.39 -5.09
C THR A 112 -10.52 3.45 -4.11
N CYS A 113 -9.69 3.03 -3.17
CA CYS A 113 -8.91 3.94 -2.34
C CYS A 113 -7.51 4.10 -2.93
N HIS A 114 -7.01 5.34 -2.94
CA HIS A 114 -5.67 5.68 -3.39
C HIS A 114 -5.02 6.65 -2.41
N ALA A 115 -3.79 6.37 -2.03
CA ALA A 115 -3.01 7.21 -1.13
C ALA A 115 -1.54 7.24 -1.54
N HIS A 116 -0.85 8.34 -1.25
CA HIS A 116 0.59 8.41 -1.35
C HIS A 116 1.18 9.31 -0.26
N CYS A 117 2.42 9.05 0.11
CA CYS A 117 3.18 9.92 1.00
C CYS A 117 4.64 10.02 0.55
N LEU A 118 5.29 11.09 0.99
CA LEU A 118 6.74 11.21 0.92
C LEU A 118 7.32 10.72 2.25
N PHE A 119 8.33 9.86 2.20
CA PHE A 119 8.99 9.30 3.38
C PHE A 119 10.50 9.45 3.25
N ASP A 120 11.13 10.14 4.19
CA ASP A 120 12.59 10.27 4.29
C ASP A 120 13.16 9.04 4.99
N VAL A 121 13.92 8.25 4.23
CA VAL A 121 14.57 7.03 4.71
C VAL A 121 16.02 7.35 5.03
N THR A 122 16.32 7.67 6.28
CA THR A 122 17.67 7.95 6.74
C THR A 122 18.42 6.70 7.22
N ASN A 123 17.72 5.60 7.47
CA ASN A 123 18.30 4.33 7.90
C ASN A 123 17.48 3.14 7.37
N THR A 124 18.06 2.34 6.49
CA THR A 124 17.37 1.20 5.85
C THR A 124 17.08 0.03 6.79
N THR A 125 17.77 -0.05 7.93
CA THR A 125 17.54 -1.09 8.94
C THR A 125 16.27 -0.81 9.74
N THR A 126 16.04 0.45 10.11
CA THR A 126 14.96 0.84 11.02
C THR A 126 13.73 1.42 10.32
N HIS A 127 13.90 2.07 9.15
CA HIS A 127 12.79 2.69 8.41
C HIS A 127 12.04 1.64 7.60
N LYS A 128 10.76 1.48 7.91
CA LYS A 128 9.89 0.48 7.28
C LYS A 128 8.54 1.09 6.93
N VAL A 129 7.84 0.43 6.02
CA VAL A 129 6.47 0.78 5.65
C VAL A 129 5.59 -0.48 5.58
N ARG A 130 4.33 -0.33 5.93
CA ARG A 130 3.29 -1.36 5.81
C ARG A 130 1.96 -0.75 5.39
N PHE A 131 1.05 -1.60 4.94
CA PHE A 131 -0.26 -1.21 4.43
C PHE A 131 -1.38 -1.83 5.25
N PHE A 132 -2.44 -1.06 5.43
CA PHE A 132 -3.61 -1.45 6.17
C PHE A 132 -4.87 -1.14 5.36
N CYS A 133 -5.85 -2.03 5.42
CA CYS A 133 -7.18 -1.86 4.83
C CYS A 133 -8.23 -2.10 5.90
N GLY A 134 -9.32 -1.36 5.85
CA GLY A 134 -10.42 -1.50 6.80
C GLY A 134 -11.76 -1.08 6.22
N SER A 135 -12.80 -1.36 6.99
CA SER A 135 -14.18 -1.00 6.78
C SER A 135 -14.77 -0.44 8.07
N ASP A 136 -15.85 0.29 8.01
CA ASP A 136 -16.58 0.77 9.18
C ASP A 136 -17.60 -0.25 9.73
N ASP A 137 -17.82 -1.33 9.00
CA ASP A 137 -18.73 -2.39 9.38
C ASP A 137 -18.09 -3.78 9.20
N SER A 138 -18.75 -4.80 9.71
CA SER A 138 -18.40 -6.21 9.58
C SER A 138 -19.06 -6.91 8.39
N GLY A 139 -19.40 -6.13 7.35
CA GLY A 139 -19.99 -6.62 6.13
C GLY A 139 -19.14 -7.57 5.29
N ASP A 140 -19.46 -7.76 4.05
CA ASP A 140 -18.75 -8.65 3.12
C ASP A 140 -17.80 -7.86 2.19
N LEU A 141 -17.17 -6.81 2.73
CA LEU A 141 -16.16 -6.05 2.00
C LEU A 141 -14.91 -6.89 1.78
N ARG A 142 -14.40 -6.85 0.56
CA ARG A 142 -13.22 -7.61 0.14
C ARG A 142 -12.22 -6.75 -0.59
N ILE A 143 -10.95 -7.07 -0.40
CA ILE A 143 -9.85 -6.59 -1.23
C ILE A 143 -9.86 -7.39 -2.53
N ALA A 144 -9.89 -6.71 -3.66
CA ALA A 144 -9.89 -7.32 -4.99
C ALA A 144 -8.47 -7.63 -5.48
N GLY A 145 -7.71 -8.44 -4.74
CA GLY A 145 -6.35 -8.82 -5.13
C GLY A 145 -6.34 -9.70 -6.39
N ALA A 146 -5.32 -9.53 -7.24
CA ALA A 146 -5.17 -10.29 -8.47
C ALA A 146 -3.70 -10.68 -8.74
N PRO A 147 -3.43 -11.92 -9.19
CA PRO A 147 -2.05 -12.39 -9.35
C PRO A 147 -1.37 -11.94 -10.65
N THR A 148 -2.11 -11.40 -11.62
CA THR A 148 -1.61 -11.16 -12.98
C THR A 148 -1.72 -9.71 -13.45
N TYR A 149 -2.34 -8.82 -12.68
CA TYR A 149 -2.48 -7.40 -13.01
C TYR A 149 -2.62 -6.53 -11.76
N GLN A 150 -2.39 -5.22 -11.93
CA GLN A 150 -2.42 -4.24 -10.86
C GLN A 150 -3.85 -3.83 -10.52
N GLN A 151 -4.46 -4.47 -9.55
CA GLN A 151 -5.75 -4.11 -8.98
C GLN A 151 -5.61 -3.60 -7.54
N VAL A 152 -4.74 -4.24 -6.78
CA VAL A 152 -4.29 -3.79 -5.46
C VAL A 152 -2.76 -3.80 -5.50
N TYR A 153 -2.14 -2.63 -5.34
CA TYR A 153 -0.70 -2.52 -5.54
C TYR A 153 -0.07 -1.37 -4.75
N ALA A 154 1.21 -1.54 -4.47
CA ALA A 154 2.06 -0.50 -3.92
C ALA A 154 3.22 -0.20 -4.86
N THR A 155 3.59 1.09 -4.98
CA THR A 155 4.78 1.51 -5.71
C THR A 155 5.71 2.28 -4.81
N PHE A 156 7.01 2.09 -5.04
CA PHE A 156 8.09 2.74 -4.31
C PHE A 156 9.01 3.42 -5.30
N GLN A 157 9.09 4.74 -5.24
CA GLN A 157 9.93 5.54 -6.12
C GLN A 157 10.87 6.40 -5.29
N LYS A 158 12.17 6.25 -5.46
CA LYS A 158 13.16 7.17 -4.88
C LYS A 158 13.15 8.45 -5.71
N VAL A 159 12.85 9.58 -5.06
CA VAL A 159 12.71 10.89 -5.71
C VAL A 159 13.83 11.87 -5.32
N GLY A 160 14.68 11.49 -4.36
CA GLY A 160 15.81 12.33 -3.94
C GLY A 160 16.74 11.61 -2.97
N ASN A 161 17.87 12.23 -2.69
CA ASN A 161 18.80 11.80 -1.63
C ASN A 161 18.46 12.55 -0.33
N THR A 162 18.75 11.89 0.81
CA THR A 162 18.78 12.53 2.15
C THR A 162 20.00 13.40 2.29
#